data_aaad938ba39c7c2040a54537f16ac56a
#
_entry.id   aaad938ba39c7c2040a54537f16ac56a
#
_cell.length_a   1.000
_cell.length_b   1.000
_cell.length_c   1.000
_cell.angle_alpha   90.00
_cell.angle_beta   90.00
_cell.angle_gamma   90.00
#
_symmetry.space_group_name_H-M   'P 1'
#
loop_
_entity.id
_entity.type
_entity.pdbx_description
1 polymer ?
#
loop_
_entity_poly.entity_id
_entity_poly.type
_entity_poly.pdbx_seq_one_letter_code
_entity_poly.pdbx_strand_id
1 'polypeptide(L)'
;LSILMILFLTVATAMAQGKSISGVVLDATNHEPVIGASVLVKGVQGQGASTDINGKFTLKNVKSGAILVVSSIGYATKEVPVGNQTELKIELSGEDNQLQGVVVTALGIKRSQKALSYNVQEIKNDALTTVKDANFMNSLNGKVAGVNIQRSASGVGGSTRVVMRGNKSISGDNNVLYVIDGVPVGNSADRGGDGSGFGAGRASGEGISNINPDDIESISVLTGPSAAALYGASAANGVILINTKKGAAGQLRVNFSSSVETASPFILPKFQNTYGNQAGQYTSWGDKLATPSTYKVRDFYNRGVTFNNSFNFSVGTDKNQTYFSASAINAKGIVPNNKYHRYNASIRNTSKFLNDKLTLDVSANYIRDYANNMISYGAYFNPIVGAYLYPRGENFDQEKYFERYDAELGYNVQQWKPGSMGMEIGRASCRER
;
A
#
# COMPACT_ATOMS: atom_id res chain seq x y z
N LEU A 1 66.85 -39.17 19.54
CA LEU A 1 65.96 -38.28 18.74
C LEU A 1 64.53 -38.86 18.62
N SER A 2 64.40 -40.17 18.32
CA SER A 2 63.12 -40.86 18.14
C SER A 2 62.21 -40.87 19.39
N ILE A 3 62.81 -41.07 20.58
CA ILE A 3 62.07 -41.07 21.85
C ILE A 3 61.59 -39.71 22.20
N LEU A 4 62.31 -38.62 21.90
CA LEU A 4 61.91 -37.25 22.10
C LEU A 4 60.77 -36.86 21.15
N MET A 5 60.78 -37.38 19.91
CA MET A 5 59.69 -37.13 18.93
C MET A 5 58.43 -37.90 19.29
N ILE A 6 58.49 -39.06 19.87
CA ILE A 6 57.34 -39.83 20.38
C ILE A 6 56.73 -39.14 21.60
N LEU A 7 57.55 -38.59 22.50
CA LEU A 7 57.07 -37.82 23.64
C LEU A 7 56.40 -36.54 23.23
N PHE A 8 56.87 -35.86 22.19
CA PHE A 8 56.23 -34.67 21.63
C PHE A 8 54.90 -35.00 20.95
N LEU A 9 54.77 -36.14 20.29
CA LEU A 9 53.54 -36.59 19.65
C LEU A 9 52.45 -36.93 20.69
N THR A 10 52.81 -37.50 21.84
CA THR A 10 51.88 -37.85 22.92
C THR A 10 51.36 -36.62 23.65
N VAL A 11 52.14 -35.56 23.79
CA VAL A 11 51.75 -34.29 24.41
C VAL A 11 50.80 -33.51 23.47
N ALA A 12 50.99 -33.59 22.14
CA ALA A 12 50.10 -32.94 21.18
C ALA A 12 48.69 -33.55 21.12
N THR A 13 48.55 -34.86 21.40
CA THR A 13 47.24 -35.52 21.43
C THR A 13 46.46 -35.26 22.74
N ALA A 14 47.13 -34.92 23.84
CA ALA A 14 46.48 -34.58 25.11
C ALA A 14 45.76 -33.21 25.11
N MET A 15 46.12 -32.28 24.20
CA MET A 15 45.50 -30.96 24.09
C MET A 15 44.21 -30.94 23.26
N ALA A 16 43.83 -32.05 22.63
CA ALA A 16 42.66 -32.12 21.72
C ALA A 16 41.39 -32.75 22.35
N GLN A 17 41.41 -33.06 23.67
CA GLN A 17 40.23 -33.64 24.33
C GLN A 17 39.19 -32.58 24.58
N GLY A 18 38.11 -32.61 23.79
CA GLY A 18 36.89 -31.81 24.04
C GLY A 18 36.26 -32.19 25.39
N LYS A 19 35.88 -31.21 26.18
CA LYS A 19 35.20 -31.39 27.46
C LYS A 19 33.76 -31.81 27.23
N SER A 20 33.20 -32.61 28.16
CA SER A 20 31.77 -32.78 28.29
C SER A 20 31.21 -31.64 29.17
N ILE A 21 30.21 -30.92 28.68
CA ILE A 21 29.59 -29.83 29.38
C ILE A 21 28.16 -30.22 29.63
N SER A 22 27.74 -30.10 30.86
CA SER A 22 26.37 -30.27 31.30
C SER A 22 25.82 -28.93 31.84
N GLY A 23 24.53 -28.80 31.88
CA GLY A 23 23.93 -27.61 32.47
C GLY A 23 22.41 -27.69 32.53
N VAL A 24 21.82 -26.65 33.07
CA VAL A 24 20.37 -26.50 33.19
C VAL A 24 19.97 -25.14 32.58
N VAL A 25 18.88 -25.15 31.81
CA VAL A 25 18.28 -23.95 31.24
C VAL A 25 16.98 -23.66 32.00
N LEU A 26 16.91 -22.47 32.58
CA LEU A 26 15.79 -22.01 33.39
C LEU A 26 15.20 -20.73 32.81
N ASP A 27 13.93 -20.47 33.09
CA ASP A 27 13.29 -19.18 32.88
C ASP A 27 13.80 -18.16 33.87
N ALA A 28 14.19 -16.97 33.41
CA ALA A 28 14.75 -15.90 34.24
C ALA A 28 13.73 -15.29 35.21
N THR A 29 12.41 -15.46 34.98
CA THR A 29 11.34 -14.84 35.77
C THR A 29 10.85 -15.72 36.90
N ASN A 30 10.58 -17.00 36.60
CA ASN A 30 9.99 -17.95 37.56
C ASN A 30 10.93 -19.08 37.94
N HIS A 31 12.14 -19.14 37.35
CA HIS A 31 13.17 -20.18 37.54
C HIS A 31 12.67 -21.62 37.25
N GLU A 32 11.61 -21.75 36.43
CA GLU A 32 11.17 -23.05 35.96
C GLU A 32 12.07 -23.60 34.86
N PRO A 33 12.19 -24.95 34.73
CA PRO A 33 13.01 -25.54 33.68
C PRO A 33 12.42 -25.31 32.28
N VAL A 34 13.25 -24.82 31.36
CA VAL A 34 12.87 -24.66 29.95
C VAL A 34 13.07 -25.98 29.21
N ILE A 35 11.98 -26.63 28.88
CA ILE A 35 11.94 -27.93 28.20
C ILE A 35 12.14 -27.75 26.69
N GLY A 36 12.97 -28.61 26.06
CA GLY A 36 13.12 -28.60 24.61
C GLY A 36 13.94 -27.42 24.08
N ALA A 37 14.66 -26.66 24.93
CA ALA A 37 15.55 -25.63 24.47
C ALA A 37 16.71 -26.22 23.66
N SER A 38 17.03 -25.60 22.53
CA SER A 38 18.15 -25.98 21.69
C SER A 38 19.43 -25.32 22.17
N VAL A 39 20.46 -26.11 22.46
CA VAL A 39 21.78 -25.67 22.90
C VAL A 39 22.79 -26.06 21.83
N LEU A 40 23.30 -25.11 21.05
CA LEU A 40 24.20 -25.33 19.93
C LEU A 40 25.56 -24.71 20.19
N VAL A 41 26.64 -25.33 19.66
CA VAL A 41 27.97 -24.74 19.67
C VAL A 41 28.10 -23.77 18.49
N LYS A 42 28.38 -22.50 18.75
CA LYS A 42 28.50 -21.45 17.72
C LYS A 42 29.61 -21.80 16.71
N GLY A 43 29.26 -21.82 15.42
CA GLY A 43 30.21 -22.06 14.34
C GLY A 43 30.56 -23.54 14.07
N VAL A 44 29.92 -24.50 14.77
CA VAL A 44 30.09 -25.93 14.52
C VAL A 44 28.76 -26.56 14.09
N GLN A 45 28.68 -27.01 12.84
CA GLN A 45 27.49 -27.70 12.35
C GLN A 45 27.32 -29.08 12.99
N GLY A 46 26.07 -29.34 13.43
CA GLY A 46 25.72 -30.67 13.97
C GLY A 46 26.10 -30.92 15.43
N GLN A 47 26.72 -29.96 16.12
CA GLN A 47 27.08 -30.13 17.53
C GLN A 47 26.08 -29.34 18.41
N GLY A 48 25.09 -30.07 18.95
CA GLY A 48 24.04 -29.49 19.80
C GLY A 48 23.36 -30.55 20.64
N ALA A 49 22.56 -30.10 21.63
CA ALA A 49 21.68 -30.89 22.44
C ALA A 49 20.38 -30.14 22.70
N SER A 50 19.32 -30.88 22.99
CA SER A 50 18.05 -30.33 23.48
C SER A 50 17.93 -30.57 24.97
N THR A 51 17.29 -29.66 25.71
CA THR A 51 17.02 -29.84 27.13
C THR A 51 15.92 -30.85 27.39
N ASP A 52 16.07 -31.62 28.46
CA ASP A 52 15.09 -32.58 28.93
C ASP A 52 13.93 -31.92 29.72
N ILE A 53 13.05 -32.74 30.31
CA ILE A 53 11.89 -32.28 31.13
C ILE A 53 12.30 -31.49 32.40
N ASN A 54 13.55 -31.61 32.83
CA ASN A 54 14.11 -30.89 33.96
C ASN A 54 14.99 -29.70 33.48
N GLY A 55 14.94 -29.35 32.19
CA GLY A 55 15.76 -28.31 31.60
C GLY A 55 17.25 -28.65 31.46
N LYS A 56 17.66 -29.91 31.70
CA LYS A 56 19.06 -30.33 31.66
C LYS A 56 19.51 -30.68 30.24
N PHE A 57 20.78 -30.34 29.93
CA PHE A 57 21.42 -30.71 28.68
C PHE A 57 22.83 -31.24 28.93
N THR A 58 23.35 -32.00 27.97
CA THR A 58 24.74 -32.49 28.00
C THR A 58 25.31 -32.42 26.57
N LEU A 59 26.43 -31.72 26.41
CA LEU A 59 27.19 -31.62 25.18
C LEU A 59 28.54 -32.29 25.36
N LYS A 60 28.90 -33.19 24.42
CA LYS A 60 30.20 -33.90 24.43
C LYS A 60 31.15 -33.19 23.45
N ASN A 61 32.43 -33.29 23.73
CA ASN A 61 33.53 -32.82 22.83
C ASN A 61 33.48 -31.29 22.57
N VAL A 62 33.11 -30.48 23.53
CA VAL A 62 33.12 -29.02 23.38
C VAL A 62 34.54 -28.48 23.61
N LYS A 63 35.03 -27.66 22.69
CA LYS A 63 36.37 -27.04 22.81
C LYS A 63 36.35 -25.98 23.91
N SER A 64 37.46 -25.85 24.61
CA SER A 64 37.66 -24.79 25.59
C SER A 64 37.53 -23.41 24.90
N GLY A 65 36.74 -22.50 25.49
CA GLY A 65 36.45 -21.17 24.92
C GLY A 65 35.32 -21.14 23.87
N ALA A 66 34.62 -22.25 23.62
CA ALA A 66 33.44 -22.25 22.76
C ALA A 66 32.32 -21.38 23.33
N ILE A 67 31.48 -20.82 22.46
CA ILE A 67 30.27 -20.09 22.81
C ILE A 67 29.08 -20.99 22.52
N LEU A 68 28.19 -21.16 23.50
CA LEU A 68 26.93 -21.85 23.33
C LEU A 68 25.86 -20.83 22.92
N VAL A 69 25.06 -21.18 21.91
CA VAL A 69 23.87 -20.45 21.49
C VAL A 69 22.67 -21.24 22.00
N VAL A 70 21.94 -20.66 22.95
CA VAL A 70 20.78 -21.28 23.55
C VAL A 70 19.52 -20.56 23.08
N SER A 71 18.60 -21.32 22.51
CA SER A 71 17.34 -20.78 21.98
C SER A 71 16.16 -21.71 22.32
N SER A 72 15.00 -21.11 22.57
CA SER A 72 13.74 -21.82 22.78
C SER A 72 12.59 -20.96 22.29
N ILE A 73 11.47 -21.58 21.91
CA ILE A 73 10.27 -20.86 21.45
C ILE A 73 9.74 -20.01 22.61
N GLY A 74 9.57 -18.72 22.39
CA GLY A 74 9.11 -17.76 23.41
C GLY A 74 10.21 -17.17 24.29
N TYR A 75 11.49 -17.46 24.02
CA TYR A 75 12.63 -16.93 24.75
C TYR A 75 13.64 -16.25 23.83
N ALA A 76 14.25 -15.18 24.31
CA ALA A 76 15.34 -14.51 23.62
C ALA A 76 16.57 -15.42 23.52
N THR A 77 17.15 -15.53 22.32
CA THR A 77 18.37 -16.32 22.09
C THR A 77 19.52 -15.74 22.89
N LYS A 78 20.20 -16.57 23.67
CA LYS A 78 21.32 -16.19 24.54
C LYS A 78 22.61 -16.84 24.14
N GLU A 79 23.68 -16.07 24.02
CA GLU A 79 25.03 -16.58 23.83
C GLU A 79 25.76 -16.69 25.17
N VAL A 80 26.30 -17.86 25.49
CA VAL A 80 26.98 -18.14 26.77
C VAL A 80 28.37 -18.67 26.49
N PRO A 81 29.43 -17.97 26.90
CA PRO A 81 30.81 -18.49 26.80
C PRO A 81 31.01 -19.59 27.84
N VAL A 82 31.53 -20.73 27.39
CA VAL A 82 31.70 -21.91 28.22
C VAL A 82 32.82 -21.74 29.27
N GLY A 83 33.87 -21.00 28.95
CA GLY A 83 35.00 -20.82 29.83
C GLY A 83 35.63 -22.11 30.32
N ASN A 84 36.00 -22.19 31.61
CA ASN A 84 36.57 -23.39 32.24
C ASN A 84 35.53 -24.26 32.97
N GLN A 85 34.28 -23.86 32.98
CA GLN A 85 33.21 -24.57 33.68
C GLN A 85 32.77 -25.83 32.95
N THR A 86 32.41 -26.86 33.67
CA THR A 86 31.83 -28.09 33.16
C THR A 86 30.33 -28.19 33.42
N GLU A 87 29.83 -27.34 34.33
CA GLU A 87 28.40 -27.23 34.64
C GLU A 87 27.95 -25.77 34.48
N LEU A 88 26.88 -25.54 33.72
CA LEU A 88 26.36 -24.24 33.40
C LEU A 88 24.92 -24.08 33.84
N LYS A 89 24.61 -22.99 34.53
CA LYS A 89 23.25 -22.52 34.78
C LYS A 89 22.93 -21.39 33.80
N ILE A 90 21.98 -21.60 32.93
CA ILE A 90 21.63 -20.64 31.88
C ILE A 90 20.19 -20.18 32.15
N GLU A 91 20.01 -18.89 32.31
CA GLU A 91 18.71 -18.27 32.46
C GLU A 91 18.32 -17.60 31.13
N LEU A 92 17.20 -18.02 30.54
CA LEU A 92 16.62 -17.39 29.36
C LEU A 92 15.55 -16.41 29.79
N SER A 93 15.66 -15.20 29.32
CA SER A 93 14.58 -14.23 29.45
C SER A 93 13.50 -14.54 28.43
N GLY A 94 12.24 -14.55 28.85
CA GLY A 94 11.13 -14.62 27.91
C GLY A 94 11.35 -13.59 26.80
N GLU A 95 11.30 -14.01 25.58
CA GLU A 95 11.21 -13.07 24.48
C GLU A 95 9.83 -12.44 24.64
N ASP A 96 9.76 -11.26 25.23
CA ASP A 96 8.61 -10.37 25.09
C ASP A 96 8.53 -9.97 23.60
N ASN A 97 8.32 -10.94 22.74
CA ASN A 97 7.74 -10.78 21.41
C ASN A 97 6.23 -10.46 21.55
N GLN A 98 5.85 -9.73 22.57
CA GLN A 98 4.84 -8.74 22.39
C GLN A 98 5.48 -7.74 21.42
N LEU A 99 5.21 -7.94 20.13
CA LEU A 99 5.12 -6.83 19.19
C LEU A 99 4.32 -5.78 19.97
N GLN A 100 5.02 -4.95 20.75
CA GLN A 100 4.43 -3.74 21.28
C GLN A 100 4.16 -2.94 20.04
N GLY A 101 2.95 -3.08 19.51
CA GLY A 101 2.49 -2.31 18.37
C GLY A 101 2.73 -0.85 18.77
N VAL A 102 3.86 -0.32 18.35
CA VAL A 102 4.16 1.09 18.51
C VAL A 102 3.44 1.75 17.36
N VAL A 103 2.36 2.43 17.65
CA VAL A 103 1.61 3.21 16.68
C VAL A 103 2.04 4.66 16.73
N VAL A 104 2.11 5.28 15.59
CA VAL A 104 2.30 6.72 15.50
C VAL A 104 0.95 7.39 15.74
N THR A 105 0.91 8.21 16.79
CA THR A 105 -0.28 8.99 17.15
C THR A 105 -0.20 10.40 16.56
N ALA A 106 -1.09 11.29 16.98
CA ALA A 106 -1.08 12.69 16.58
C ALA A 106 0.31 13.33 16.76
N LEU A 107 0.66 14.23 15.87
CA LEU A 107 1.93 14.96 15.86
C LEU A 107 3.18 14.05 15.69
N GLY A 108 3.03 12.85 15.13
CA GLY A 108 4.14 11.94 14.87
C GLY A 108 4.74 11.27 16.13
N ILE A 109 4.05 11.35 17.27
CA ILE A 109 4.53 10.77 18.53
C ILE A 109 4.31 9.25 18.51
N LYS A 110 5.39 8.49 18.71
CA LYS A 110 5.32 7.03 18.84
C LYS A 110 4.85 6.65 20.24
N ARG A 111 3.76 5.88 20.33
CA ARG A 111 3.24 5.33 21.59
C ARG A 111 2.94 3.85 21.46
N SER A 112 3.08 3.12 22.55
CA SER A 112 2.61 1.72 22.58
C SER A 112 1.09 1.70 22.39
N GLN A 113 0.60 0.82 21.53
CA GLN A 113 -0.84 0.65 21.28
C GLN A 113 -1.61 0.36 22.57
N LYS A 114 -1.01 -0.37 23.51
CA LYS A 114 -1.59 -0.65 24.83
C LYS A 114 -1.75 0.57 25.73
N ALA A 115 -0.95 1.61 25.49
CA ALA A 115 -1.02 2.86 26.26
C ALA A 115 -2.05 3.85 25.73
N LEU A 116 -2.76 3.51 24.67
CA LEU A 116 -3.79 4.37 24.07
C LEU A 116 -5.16 4.06 24.66
N SER A 117 -5.89 5.11 25.03
CA SER A 117 -7.28 5.03 25.49
C SER A 117 -8.30 4.87 24.35
N TYR A 118 -7.81 4.74 23.11
CA TYR A 118 -8.64 4.63 21.90
C TYR A 118 -8.07 3.59 20.92
N ASN A 119 -8.93 3.04 20.09
CA ASN A 119 -8.54 2.03 19.12
C ASN A 119 -7.84 2.67 17.92
N VAL A 120 -6.65 2.19 17.60
CA VAL A 120 -5.87 2.54 16.40
C VAL A 120 -5.56 1.26 15.65
N GLN A 121 -5.95 1.23 14.38
CA GLN A 121 -5.54 0.17 13.48
C GLN A 121 -4.36 0.64 12.66
N GLU A 122 -3.23 -0.05 12.78
CA GLU A 122 -2.03 0.24 11.99
C GLU A 122 -1.92 -0.71 10.81
N ILE A 123 -1.52 -0.16 9.68
CA ILE A 123 -1.26 -0.87 8.43
C ILE A 123 0.16 -0.55 7.99
N LYS A 124 0.96 -1.59 7.84
CA LYS A 124 2.35 -1.46 7.39
C LYS A 124 2.42 -1.34 5.87
N ASN A 125 3.54 -0.82 5.38
CA ASN A 125 3.82 -0.60 3.96
C ASN A 125 3.57 -1.83 3.08
N ASP A 126 3.94 -3.02 3.52
CA ASP A 126 3.79 -4.26 2.76
C ASP A 126 2.34 -4.50 2.31
N ALA A 127 1.37 -4.16 3.15
CA ALA A 127 -0.03 -4.29 2.81
C ALA A 127 -0.48 -3.32 1.70
N LEU A 128 0.23 -2.22 1.50
CA LEU A 128 -0.07 -1.20 0.47
C LEU A 128 0.62 -1.53 -0.86
N THR A 129 1.80 -2.13 -0.80
CA THR A 129 2.69 -2.31 -1.95
C THR A 129 2.59 -3.67 -2.62
N THR A 130 1.95 -4.66 -1.96
CA THR A 130 1.71 -5.99 -2.53
C THR A 130 0.87 -5.93 -3.81
N VAL A 131 -0.19 -5.10 -3.81
CA VAL A 131 -1.00 -4.81 -5.00
C VAL A 131 -1.08 -3.30 -5.13
N LYS A 132 -0.34 -2.74 -6.07
CA LYS A 132 -0.29 -1.30 -6.29
C LYS A 132 -1.46 -0.85 -7.14
N ASP A 133 -2.09 0.25 -6.75
CA ASP A 133 -3.11 0.95 -7.51
C ASP A 133 -2.63 2.39 -7.76
N ALA A 134 -3.09 3.02 -8.82
CA ALA A 134 -2.76 4.42 -9.13
C ALA A 134 -3.14 5.36 -7.97
N ASN A 135 -4.23 5.06 -7.26
CA ASN A 135 -4.57 5.67 -5.98
C ASN A 135 -4.44 4.61 -4.88
N PHE A 136 -3.40 4.70 -4.06
CA PHE A 136 -3.08 3.69 -3.05
C PHE A 136 -4.19 3.49 -1.99
N MET A 137 -5.09 4.47 -1.84
CA MET A 137 -6.25 4.31 -0.95
C MET A 137 -7.13 3.14 -1.35
N ASN A 138 -7.20 2.82 -2.66
CA ASN A 138 -7.92 1.64 -3.14
C ASN A 138 -7.33 0.32 -2.61
N SER A 139 -6.02 0.29 -2.35
CA SER A 139 -5.33 -0.88 -1.80
C SER A 139 -5.70 -1.18 -0.35
N LEU A 140 -6.30 -0.23 0.36
CA LEU A 140 -6.80 -0.39 1.74
C LEU A 140 -8.19 -1.02 1.82
N ASN A 141 -8.89 -1.13 0.69
CA ASN A 141 -10.25 -1.67 0.67
C ASN A 141 -10.26 -3.12 1.19
N GLY A 142 -11.12 -3.39 2.18
CA GLY A 142 -11.21 -4.69 2.85
C GLY A 142 -10.10 -4.99 3.87
N LYS A 143 -9.10 -4.12 4.03
CA LYS A 143 -7.99 -4.31 5.00
C LYS A 143 -8.18 -3.55 6.30
N VAL A 144 -9.12 -2.60 6.33
CA VAL A 144 -9.39 -1.75 7.49
C VAL A 144 -10.82 -1.96 7.96
N ALA A 145 -10.97 -2.30 9.23
CA ALA A 145 -12.29 -2.51 9.82
C ALA A 145 -13.09 -1.19 9.90
N GLY A 146 -14.36 -1.23 9.49
CA GLY A 146 -15.27 -0.08 9.56
C GLY A 146 -14.98 1.06 8.58
N VAL A 147 -14.13 0.82 7.57
CA VAL A 147 -13.82 1.77 6.50
C VAL A 147 -14.37 1.25 5.18
N ASN A 148 -15.15 2.09 4.52
CA ASN A 148 -15.67 1.85 3.18
C ASN A 148 -14.94 2.76 2.19
N ILE A 149 -14.28 2.16 1.21
CA ILE A 149 -13.52 2.86 0.18
C ILE A 149 -14.20 2.62 -1.16
N GLN A 150 -14.67 3.69 -1.76
CA GLN A 150 -15.30 3.66 -3.08
C GLN A 150 -14.36 4.25 -4.11
N ARG A 151 -14.05 3.46 -5.13
CA ARG A 151 -13.23 3.90 -6.28
C ARG A 151 -13.96 4.99 -7.06
N SER A 152 -13.18 5.86 -7.69
CA SER A 152 -13.74 6.90 -8.55
C SER A 152 -14.42 6.31 -9.79
N ALA A 153 -15.58 6.85 -10.11
CA ALA A 153 -16.24 6.62 -11.40
C ALA A 153 -15.59 7.43 -12.55
N SER A 154 -14.76 8.44 -12.22
CA SER A 154 -14.11 9.30 -13.22
C SER A 154 -12.87 8.66 -13.87
N GLY A 155 -12.59 7.39 -13.61
CA GLY A 155 -11.47 6.66 -14.19
C GLY A 155 -10.19 6.74 -13.38
N VAL A 156 -9.06 6.43 -14.03
CA VAL A 156 -7.75 6.44 -13.39
C VAL A 156 -7.36 7.88 -13.02
N GLY A 157 -6.87 8.06 -11.80
CA GLY A 157 -6.52 9.39 -11.26
C GLY A 157 -7.68 10.14 -10.60
N GLY A 158 -8.88 9.55 -10.59
CA GLY A 158 -10.03 10.12 -9.87
C GLY A 158 -9.91 9.96 -8.36
N SER A 159 -10.58 10.87 -7.62
CA SER A 159 -10.60 10.87 -6.16
C SER A 159 -11.39 9.68 -5.62
N THR A 160 -10.94 9.13 -4.49
CA THR A 160 -11.63 8.06 -3.77
C THR A 160 -12.53 8.62 -2.69
N ARG A 161 -13.66 7.99 -2.45
CA ARG A 161 -14.49 8.30 -1.30
C ARG A 161 -14.18 7.33 -0.18
N VAL A 162 -13.71 7.86 0.94
CA VAL A 162 -13.39 7.08 2.13
C VAL A 162 -14.30 7.48 3.28
N VAL A 163 -15.13 6.55 3.71
CA VAL A 163 -16.13 6.79 4.77
C VAL A 163 -15.88 5.81 5.91
N MET A 164 -15.85 6.33 7.13
CA MET A 164 -15.70 5.53 8.36
C MET A 164 -17.00 5.44 9.13
N ARG A 165 -17.40 4.21 9.47
CA ARG A 165 -18.59 3.89 10.27
C ARG A 165 -19.90 4.48 9.67
N GLY A 166 -19.98 4.49 8.34
CA GLY A 166 -21.16 4.96 7.61
C GLY A 166 -21.27 6.48 7.42
N ASN A 167 -22.24 6.89 6.64
CA ASN A 167 -22.53 8.31 6.39
C ASN A 167 -23.17 8.94 7.64
N LYS A 168 -22.66 10.08 8.05
CA LYS A 168 -23.13 10.83 9.21
C LYS A 168 -23.98 12.04 8.83
N SER A 169 -23.78 12.55 7.63
CA SER A 169 -24.51 13.69 7.10
C SER A 169 -25.13 13.37 5.75
N ILE A 170 -26.34 13.85 5.51
CA ILE A 170 -27.04 13.74 4.23
C ILE A 170 -26.52 14.80 3.25
N SER A 171 -26.27 16.01 3.73
CA SER A 171 -25.89 17.17 2.91
C SER A 171 -24.42 17.56 3.04
N GLY A 172 -23.74 17.14 4.12
CA GLY A 172 -22.35 17.47 4.38
C GLY A 172 -21.35 16.44 3.85
N ASP A 173 -20.06 16.78 3.96
CA ASP A 173 -18.99 15.87 3.63
C ASP A 173 -18.89 14.74 4.67
N ASN A 174 -18.78 13.51 4.18
CA ASN A 174 -18.62 12.31 5.00
C ASN A 174 -17.21 11.71 4.86
N ASN A 175 -16.30 12.34 4.10
CA ASN A 175 -14.95 11.86 3.92
C ASN A 175 -14.13 12.04 5.20
N VAL A 176 -13.15 11.16 5.35
CA VAL A 176 -12.18 11.22 6.43
C VAL A 176 -11.18 12.36 6.22
N LEU A 177 -10.56 12.83 7.30
CA LEU A 177 -9.43 13.74 7.22
C LEU A 177 -8.14 12.92 6.99
N TYR A 178 -7.29 13.39 6.08
CA TYR A 178 -5.95 12.86 5.89
C TYR A 178 -4.93 13.74 6.61
N VAL A 179 -3.97 13.11 7.24
CA VAL A 179 -2.85 13.80 7.91
C VAL A 179 -1.55 13.11 7.50
N ILE A 180 -0.64 13.86 6.90
CA ILE A 180 0.64 13.37 6.42
C ILE A 180 1.74 13.95 7.30
N ASP A 181 2.52 13.11 7.95
CA ASP A 181 3.60 13.51 8.88
C ASP A 181 3.16 14.59 9.89
N GLY A 182 1.91 14.52 10.35
CA GLY A 182 1.32 15.46 11.31
C GLY A 182 0.64 16.68 10.68
N VAL A 183 0.72 16.88 9.37
CA VAL A 183 0.10 18.01 8.66
C VAL A 183 -1.24 17.57 8.04
N PRO A 184 -2.37 18.20 8.39
CA PRO A 184 -3.65 17.94 7.75
C PRO A 184 -3.62 18.33 6.27
N VAL A 185 -4.11 17.44 5.42
CA VAL A 185 -4.25 17.66 3.97
C VAL A 185 -5.72 17.79 3.62
N GLY A 186 -6.05 18.83 2.88
CA GLY A 186 -7.42 19.05 2.40
C GLY A 186 -7.88 17.88 1.53
N ASN A 187 -9.05 17.36 1.86
CA ASN A 187 -9.72 16.30 1.12
C ASN A 187 -10.96 16.88 0.41
N SER A 188 -10.78 17.99 -0.25
CA SER A 188 -11.80 18.50 -1.16
C SER A 188 -11.75 17.66 -2.44
N ALA A 189 -12.39 16.51 -2.42
CA ALA A 189 -12.84 15.91 -3.66
C ALA A 189 -13.76 16.93 -4.29
N ASP A 190 -13.25 17.67 -5.26
CA ASP A 190 -14.08 18.62 -6.00
C ASP A 190 -15.18 17.80 -6.70
N ARG A 191 -16.34 17.78 -6.08
CA ARG A 191 -17.52 17.12 -6.62
C ARG A 191 -18.18 17.98 -7.68
N GLY A 192 -17.45 18.97 -8.21
CA GLY A 192 -17.79 19.84 -9.36
C GLY A 192 -19.16 19.65 -10.00
N GLY A 193 -20.20 19.51 -9.21
CA GLY A 193 -21.58 19.35 -9.62
C GLY A 193 -22.47 20.23 -8.74
N ASP A 194 -23.52 20.71 -9.30
CA ASP A 194 -24.56 21.52 -8.63
C ASP A 194 -25.35 20.76 -7.55
N GLY A 195 -24.91 19.55 -7.17
CA GLY A 195 -25.62 18.69 -6.22
C GLY A 195 -26.88 18.03 -6.77
N SER A 196 -27.30 18.35 -7.99
CA SER A 196 -28.55 17.84 -8.58
C SER A 196 -28.50 16.37 -9.01
N GLY A 197 -27.32 15.75 -9.03
CA GLY A 197 -27.10 14.40 -9.55
C GLY A 197 -27.13 14.33 -11.09
N PHE A 198 -27.57 15.37 -11.76
CA PHE A 198 -27.59 15.50 -13.21
C PHE A 198 -26.34 16.22 -13.74
N GLY A 199 -25.62 16.93 -12.88
CA GLY A 199 -24.47 17.75 -13.23
C GLY A 199 -23.30 16.95 -13.81
N ALA A 200 -22.51 17.61 -14.66
CA ALA A 200 -21.31 17.06 -15.30
C ALA A 200 -20.07 17.18 -14.39
N GLY A 201 -20.19 16.86 -13.12
CA GLY A 201 -19.07 16.91 -12.20
C GLY A 201 -17.97 15.90 -12.55
N ARG A 202 -16.75 16.25 -12.23
CA ARG A 202 -15.59 15.34 -12.34
C ARG A 202 -14.96 15.20 -10.95
N ALA A 203 -14.65 13.98 -10.57
CA ALA A 203 -13.88 13.76 -9.37
C ALA A 203 -12.40 14.03 -9.71
N SER A 204 -11.95 15.25 -9.49
CA SER A 204 -10.53 15.63 -9.62
C SER A 204 -9.68 14.94 -8.56
N GLY A 205 -8.37 14.87 -8.80
CA GLY A 205 -7.42 14.20 -7.92
C GLY A 205 -7.46 14.75 -6.48
N GLU A 206 -7.32 13.87 -5.53
CA GLU A 206 -7.17 14.19 -4.10
C GLU A 206 -5.70 14.45 -3.80
N GLY A 207 -5.40 15.38 -2.89
CA GLY A 207 -4.04 15.60 -2.41
C GLY A 207 -3.38 14.32 -1.88
N ILE A 208 -4.18 13.42 -1.31
CA ILE A 208 -3.70 12.13 -0.80
C ILE A 208 -3.26 11.17 -1.91
N SER A 209 -3.91 11.18 -3.06
CA SER A 209 -3.54 10.31 -4.18
C SER A 209 -2.14 10.62 -4.73
N ASN A 210 -1.61 11.80 -4.41
CA ASN A 210 -0.32 12.28 -4.90
C ASN A 210 0.90 11.68 -4.18
N ILE A 211 0.70 10.93 -3.10
CA ILE A 211 1.79 10.25 -2.40
C ILE A 211 2.17 8.97 -3.14
N ASN A 212 3.47 8.72 -3.24
CA ASN A 212 3.97 7.43 -3.67
C ASN A 212 3.79 6.39 -2.55
N PRO A 213 3.06 5.28 -2.77
CA PRO A 213 2.86 4.25 -1.75
C PRO A 213 4.15 3.64 -1.22
N ASP A 214 5.20 3.60 -2.04
CA ASP A 214 6.52 3.09 -1.61
C ASP A 214 7.22 4.00 -0.58
N ASP A 215 6.81 5.28 -0.47
CA ASP A 215 7.34 6.23 0.51
C ASP A 215 6.59 6.18 1.85
N ILE A 216 5.50 5.44 1.94
CA ILE A 216 4.74 5.29 3.18
C ILE A 216 5.45 4.28 4.08
N GLU A 217 5.69 4.64 5.34
CA GLU A 217 6.17 3.74 6.40
C GLU A 217 5.00 2.98 7.02
N SER A 218 3.97 3.72 7.43
CA SER A 218 2.79 3.17 8.06
C SER A 218 1.57 4.07 7.89
N ILE A 219 0.39 3.48 7.97
CA ILE A 219 -0.89 4.17 8.03
C ILE A 219 -1.57 3.80 9.33
N SER A 220 -1.99 4.80 10.09
CA SER A 220 -2.78 4.61 11.31
C SER A 220 -4.17 5.18 11.12
N VAL A 221 -5.18 4.37 11.39
CA VAL A 221 -6.59 4.73 11.23
C VAL A 221 -7.21 5.00 12.60
N LEU A 222 -7.64 6.25 12.81
CA LEU A 222 -8.33 6.69 14.02
C LEU A 222 -9.80 6.93 13.73
N THR A 223 -10.64 6.28 14.51
CA THR A 223 -12.10 6.38 14.35
C THR A 223 -12.76 7.08 15.53
N GLY A 224 -13.84 7.80 15.26
CA GLY A 224 -14.71 8.35 16.28
C GLY A 224 -14.19 9.61 17.01
N PRO A 225 -14.63 9.83 18.27
CA PRO A 225 -14.34 11.04 19.03
C PRO A 225 -12.84 11.31 19.25
N SER A 226 -12.03 10.27 19.31
CA SER A 226 -10.57 10.38 19.50
C SER A 226 -9.90 11.16 18.37
N ALA A 227 -10.37 10.97 17.14
CA ALA A 227 -9.87 11.71 16.00
C ALA A 227 -10.23 13.20 16.10
N ALA A 228 -11.48 13.50 16.49
CA ALA A 228 -11.94 14.88 16.68
C ALA A 228 -11.25 15.59 17.85
N ALA A 229 -10.91 14.85 18.91
CA ALA A 229 -10.15 15.40 20.04
C ALA A 229 -8.73 15.84 19.65
N LEU A 230 -8.13 15.19 18.65
CA LEU A 230 -6.76 15.47 18.20
C LEU A 230 -6.70 16.54 17.09
N TYR A 231 -7.69 16.55 16.17
CA TYR A 231 -7.67 17.35 14.95
C TYR A 231 -8.92 18.25 14.79
N GLY A 232 -9.75 18.36 15.84
CA GLY A 232 -10.93 19.22 15.83
C GLY A 232 -12.08 18.75 14.97
N ALA A 233 -12.97 19.67 14.59
CA ALA A 233 -14.19 19.36 13.85
C ALA A 233 -13.95 18.74 12.46
N SER A 234 -12.87 19.08 11.78
CA SER A 234 -12.51 18.50 10.49
C SER A 234 -12.25 17.00 10.55
N ALA A 235 -11.96 16.47 11.74
CA ALA A 235 -11.76 15.04 11.98
C ALA A 235 -13.01 14.30 12.48
N ALA A 236 -14.18 14.93 12.49
CA ALA A 236 -15.44 14.32 12.98
C ALA A 236 -15.78 13.00 12.26
N ASN A 237 -15.38 12.86 11.01
CA ASN A 237 -15.60 11.65 10.20
C ASN A 237 -14.51 10.58 10.37
N GLY A 238 -13.48 10.84 11.18
CA GLY A 238 -12.32 10.01 11.37
C GLY A 238 -11.06 10.58 10.70
N VAL A 239 -9.91 10.01 11.02
CA VAL A 239 -8.61 10.44 10.51
C VAL A 239 -7.81 9.25 10.02
N ILE A 240 -7.15 9.43 8.91
CA ILE A 240 -6.11 8.53 8.41
C ILE A 240 -4.76 9.26 8.53
N LEU A 241 -3.92 8.78 9.44
CA LEU A 241 -2.58 9.29 9.64
C LEU A 241 -1.62 8.50 8.74
N ILE A 242 -0.82 9.21 7.98
CA ILE A 242 0.16 8.63 7.07
C ILE A 242 1.53 9.11 7.50
N ASN A 243 2.40 8.16 7.78
CA ASN A 243 3.78 8.44 8.11
C ASN A 243 4.65 8.06 6.92
N THR A 244 5.48 8.99 6.47
CA THR A 244 6.40 8.74 5.38
C THR A 244 7.73 8.21 5.90
N LYS A 245 8.43 7.45 5.05
CA LYS A 245 9.73 6.87 5.34
C LYS A 245 10.75 7.96 5.61
N LYS A 246 11.63 7.68 6.59
CA LYS A 246 12.80 8.48 6.93
C LYS A 246 14.06 7.79 6.45
N GLY A 247 15.15 8.51 6.38
CA GLY A 247 16.46 7.92 6.25
C GLY A 247 16.75 6.94 7.38
N ALA A 248 17.59 5.96 7.14
CA ALA A 248 18.02 5.00 8.14
C ALA A 248 19.53 5.08 8.31
N ALA A 249 19.99 4.91 9.54
CA ALA A 249 21.41 4.76 9.83
C ALA A 249 21.95 3.45 9.25
N GLY A 250 23.22 3.45 8.85
CA GLY A 250 23.91 2.28 8.34
C GLY A 250 24.21 2.36 6.84
N GLN A 251 24.29 1.19 6.21
CA GLN A 251 24.66 1.07 4.79
C GLN A 251 23.57 1.62 3.87
N LEU A 252 24.01 2.07 2.70
CA LEU A 252 23.11 2.46 1.62
C LEU A 252 22.13 1.34 1.29
N ARG A 253 20.84 1.65 1.38
CA ARG A 253 19.74 0.76 0.94
C ARG A 253 19.12 1.34 -0.29
N VAL A 254 19.05 0.56 -1.36
CA VAL A 254 18.45 0.96 -2.63
C VAL A 254 17.32 -0.02 -2.96
N ASN A 255 16.17 0.52 -3.31
CA ASN A 255 15.03 -0.27 -3.74
C ASN A 255 14.53 0.25 -5.09
N PHE A 256 14.27 -0.67 -5.99
CA PHE A 256 13.57 -0.42 -7.23
C PHE A 256 12.34 -1.32 -7.30
N SER A 257 11.21 -0.75 -7.67
CA SER A 257 9.95 -1.47 -7.82
C SER A 257 9.29 -1.10 -9.13
N SER A 258 8.86 -2.11 -9.87
CA SER A 258 8.13 -1.95 -11.13
C SER A 258 6.91 -2.86 -11.12
N SER A 259 5.75 -2.34 -11.50
CA SER A 259 4.53 -3.12 -11.63
C SER A 259 3.74 -2.72 -12.86
N VAL A 260 3.07 -3.70 -13.45
CA VAL A 260 2.14 -3.53 -14.56
C VAL A 260 0.79 -4.08 -14.14
N GLU A 261 -0.25 -3.27 -14.26
CA GLU A 261 -1.63 -3.66 -14.01
C GLU A 261 -2.41 -3.59 -15.33
N THR A 262 -3.25 -4.59 -15.57
CA THR A 262 -4.21 -4.57 -16.67
C THR A 262 -5.62 -4.64 -16.12
N ALA A 263 -6.52 -3.82 -16.66
CA ALA A 263 -7.91 -3.76 -16.26
C ALA A 263 -8.85 -3.96 -17.44
N SER A 264 -9.94 -4.67 -17.23
CA SER A 264 -11.03 -4.80 -18.18
C SER A 264 -12.37 -4.92 -17.45
N PRO A 265 -13.49 -4.51 -18.04
CA PRO A 265 -14.80 -4.68 -17.42
C PRO A 265 -15.09 -6.15 -17.18
N PHE A 266 -15.42 -6.51 -15.93
CA PHE A 266 -15.69 -7.89 -15.54
C PHE A 266 -17.16 -8.26 -15.69
N ILE A 267 -18.05 -7.42 -15.14
CA ILE A 267 -19.49 -7.63 -15.20
C ILE A 267 -20.12 -6.46 -15.94
N LEU A 268 -20.86 -6.76 -16.98
CA LEU A 268 -21.63 -5.80 -17.77
C LEU A 268 -23.08 -6.29 -17.86
N PRO A 269 -24.06 -5.37 -17.86
CA PRO A 269 -25.46 -5.73 -18.05
C PRO A 269 -25.67 -6.33 -19.43
N LYS A 270 -26.59 -7.26 -19.53
CA LYS A 270 -27.06 -7.83 -20.78
C LYS A 270 -28.27 -7.06 -21.27
N PHE A 271 -28.20 -6.58 -22.46
CA PHE A 271 -29.31 -5.88 -23.12
C PHE A 271 -29.93 -6.74 -24.21
N GLN A 272 -31.18 -6.44 -24.53
CA GLN A 272 -31.84 -7.01 -25.72
C GLN A 272 -31.17 -6.47 -26.99
N ASN A 273 -31.11 -7.28 -28.04
CA ASN A 273 -30.53 -6.94 -29.32
C ASN A 273 -31.47 -7.28 -30.50
N THR A 274 -32.71 -7.65 -30.20
CA THR A 274 -33.69 -8.13 -31.20
C THR A 274 -34.52 -7.00 -31.78
N TYR A 275 -34.83 -5.99 -30.96
CA TYR A 275 -35.66 -4.85 -31.35
C TYR A 275 -34.78 -3.59 -31.50
N GLY A 276 -35.01 -2.86 -32.59
CA GLY A 276 -34.29 -1.61 -32.85
C GLY A 276 -34.97 -0.39 -32.24
N ASN A 277 -34.56 0.77 -32.68
CA ASN A 277 -35.19 2.05 -32.39
C ASN A 277 -36.05 2.51 -33.55
N GLN A 278 -37.02 3.36 -33.27
CA GLN A 278 -37.70 4.12 -34.30
C GLN A 278 -36.78 5.22 -34.83
N ALA A 279 -36.97 5.61 -36.10
CA ALA A 279 -36.16 6.67 -36.71
C ALA A 279 -36.19 7.95 -35.82
N GLY A 280 -35.03 8.47 -35.52
CA GLY A 280 -34.87 9.66 -34.64
C GLY A 280 -35.08 9.42 -33.14
N GLN A 281 -35.37 8.19 -32.70
CA GLN A 281 -35.52 7.84 -31.29
C GLN A 281 -34.31 7.09 -30.76
N TYR A 282 -34.03 7.24 -29.47
CA TYR A 282 -32.89 6.61 -28.78
C TYR A 282 -33.27 5.38 -27.96
N THR A 283 -34.56 5.12 -27.81
CA THR A 283 -35.08 3.97 -27.06
C THR A 283 -35.20 2.77 -28.02
N SER A 284 -34.68 1.61 -27.62
CA SER A 284 -34.74 0.38 -28.42
C SER A 284 -36.07 -0.37 -28.23
N TRP A 285 -37.19 0.32 -28.48
CA TRP A 285 -38.58 -0.16 -28.37
C TRP A 285 -39.31 -0.09 -29.72
N GLY A 286 -38.55 -0.05 -30.82
CA GLY A 286 -39.10 -0.04 -32.16
C GLY A 286 -39.35 -1.44 -32.72
N ASP A 287 -39.35 -1.55 -34.06
CA ASP A 287 -39.62 -2.78 -34.75
C ASP A 287 -38.56 -3.87 -34.57
N LYS A 288 -38.97 -5.12 -34.75
CA LYS A 288 -38.05 -6.24 -34.75
C LYS A 288 -37.05 -6.10 -35.89
N LEU A 289 -35.77 -6.15 -35.56
CA LEU A 289 -34.70 -6.11 -36.54
C LEU A 289 -34.68 -7.35 -37.40
N ALA A 290 -34.46 -7.20 -38.71
CA ALA A 290 -34.28 -8.32 -39.63
C ALA A 290 -33.09 -9.21 -39.20
N THR A 291 -32.03 -8.58 -38.68
CA THR A 291 -30.88 -9.26 -38.08
C THR A 291 -30.66 -8.63 -36.71
N PRO A 292 -30.51 -9.44 -35.64
CA PRO A 292 -30.24 -8.91 -34.30
C PRO A 292 -28.97 -8.05 -34.30
N SER A 293 -28.99 -6.97 -33.53
CA SER A 293 -27.82 -6.10 -33.34
C SER A 293 -26.63 -6.87 -32.77
N THR A 294 -25.48 -6.67 -33.37
CA THR A 294 -24.21 -7.26 -32.91
C THR A 294 -23.54 -6.43 -31.82
N TYR A 295 -24.03 -5.21 -31.52
CA TYR A 295 -23.46 -4.31 -30.55
C TYR A 295 -23.46 -4.91 -29.15
N LYS A 296 -22.32 -4.85 -28.52
CA LYS A 296 -22.13 -5.20 -27.11
C LYS A 296 -21.52 -4.00 -26.38
N VAL A 297 -22.02 -3.69 -25.19
CA VAL A 297 -21.46 -2.59 -24.36
C VAL A 297 -19.97 -2.78 -24.13
N ARG A 298 -19.47 -4.02 -24.13
CA ARG A 298 -18.04 -4.33 -24.03
C ARG A 298 -17.21 -3.70 -25.15
N ASP A 299 -17.77 -3.52 -26.34
CA ASP A 299 -17.05 -3.01 -27.52
C ASP A 299 -16.70 -1.52 -27.38
N PHE A 300 -17.36 -0.81 -26.44
CA PHE A 300 -17.02 0.54 -26.07
C PHE A 300 -15.70 0.62 -25.29
N TYR A 301 -15.39 -0.40 -24.46
CA TYR A 301 -14.28 -0.34 -23.55
C TYR A 301 -12.96 -0.82 -24.17
N ASN A 302 -11.88 -0.15 -23.79
CA ASN A 302 -10.52 -0.58 -24.04
C ASN A 302 -10.01 -1.48 -22.91
N ARG A 303 -8.87 -2.10 -23.11
CA ARG A 303 -8.08 -2.67 -22.01
C ARG A 303 -7.30 -1.53 -21.35
N GLY A 304 -7.54 -1.30 -20.06
CA GLY A 304 -6.74 -0.39 -19.26
C GLY A 304 -5.37 -1.00 -18.97
N VAL A 305 -4.33 -0.15 -18.94
CA VAL A 305 -2.96 -0.56 -18.59
C VAL A 305 -2.34 0.53 -17.73
N THR A 306 -1.78 0.14 -16.58
CA THR A 306 -1.07 1.04 -15.68
C THR A 306 0.35 0.52 -15.46
N PHE A 307 1.33 1.37 -15.70
CA PHE A 307 2.73 1.15 -15.34
C PHE A 307 3.04 2.00 -14.11
N ASN A 308 3.55 1.35 -13.07
CA ASN A 308 3.98 2.02 -11.85
C ASN A 308 5.42 1.64 -11.56
N ASN A 309 6.31 2.61 -11.63
CA ASN A 309 7.74 2.45 -11.38
C ASN A 309 8.15 3.36 -10.23
N SER A 310 8.92 2.85 -9.29
CA SER A 310 9.47 3.64 -8.20
C SER A 310 10.91 3.23 -7.89
N PHE A 311 11.67 4.21 -7.48
CA PHE A 311 13.04 4.07 -7.04
C PHE A 311 13.19 4.83 -5.73
N ASN A 312 13.82 4.23 -4.74
CA ASN A 312 14.18 4.95 -3.53
C ASN A 312 15.52 4.48 -2.99
N PHE A 313 16.20 5.37 -2.29
CA PHE A 313 17.36 5.02 -1.52
C PHE A 313 17.35 5.69 -0.14
N SER A 314 18.00 5.05 0.80
CA SER A 314 18.19 5.53 2.16
C SER A 314 19.64 5.32 2.57
N VAL A 315 20.26 6.36 3.11
CA VAL A 315 21.64 6.34 3.58
C VAL A 315 21.78 7.28 4.79
N GLY A 316 22.67 6.95 5.70
CA GLY A 316 22.92 7.86 6.80
C GLY A 316 23.75 7.26 7.92
N THR A 317 24.03 8.10 8.90
CA THR A 317 24.63 7.77 10.19
C THR A 317 23.59 7.96 11.29
N ASP A 318 23.95 7.68 12.54
CA ASP A 318 23.06 7.93 13.69
C ASP A 318 22.67 9.40 13.85
N LYS A 319 23.50 10.32 13.32
CA LYS A 319 23.29 11.78 13.41
C LYS A 319 22.70 12.42 12.18
N ASN A 320 22.88 11.85 11.01
CA ASN A 320 22.35 12.40 9.75
C ASN A 320 21.83 11.28 8.86
N GLN A 321 20.60 11.37 8.44
CA GLN A 321 19.93 10.35 7.66
C GLN A 321 19.20 11.01 6.49
N THR A 322 19.42 10.48 5.30
CA THR A 322 18.78 10.97 4.08
C THR A 322 17.98 9.88 3.41
N TYR A 323 16.77 10.22 3.02
CA TYR A 323 15.90 9.42 2.18
C TYR A 323 15.60 10.17 0.89
N PHE A 324 15.65 9.48 -0.22
CA PHE A 324 15.24 10.01 -1.53
C PHE A 324 14.34 8.99 -2.22
N SER A 325 13.34 9.49 -2.93
CA SER A 325 12.51 8.66 -3.80
C SER A 325 12.16 9.40 -5.10
N ALA A 326 11.90 8.61 -6.13
CA ALA A 326 11.32 9.06 -7.39
C ALA A 326 10.34 8.00 -7.88
N SER A 327 9.19 8.43 -8.40
CA SER A 327 8.21 7.50 -8.96
C SER A 327 7.51 8.07 -10.18
N ALA A 328 7.06 7.16 -11.05
CA ALA A 328 6.30 7.47 -12.25
C ALA A 328 5.13 6.50 -12.40
N ILE A 329 3.93 7.03 -12.52
CA ILE A 329 2.73 6.30 -12.89
C ILE A 329 2.29 6.76 -14.26
N ASN A 330 2.11 5.80 -15.17
CA ASN A 330 1.58 6.04 -16.52
C ASN A 330 0.42 5.08 -16.75
N ALA A 331 -0.78 5.61 -16.88
CA ALA A 331 -1.98 4.82 -16.99
C ALA A 331 -2.85 5.22 -18.17
N LYS A 332 -3.41 4.19 -18.83
CA LYS A 332 -4.53 4.31 -19.77
C LYS A 332 -5.73 3.63 -19.13
N GLY A 333 -6.84 4.35 -19.02
CA GLY A 333 -8.07 3.81 -18.45
C GLY A 333 -8.80 2.87 -19.40
N ILE A 334 -9.83 2.20 -18.88
CA ILE A 334 -10.69 1.33 -19.68
C ILE A 334 -11.63 2.12 -20.62
N VAL A 335 -11.96 3.36 -20.26
CA VAL A 335 -12.73 4.24 -21.13
C VAL A 335 -11.81 4.87 -22.17
N PRO A 336 -12.23 4.92 -23.45
CA PRO A 336 -11.42 5.48 -24.51
C PRO A 336 -10.85 6.87 -24.18
N ASN A 337 -9.57 7.07 -24.50
CA ASN A 337 -8.83 8.32 -24.30
C ASN A 337 -8.60 8.77 -22.85
N ASN A 338 -9.11 8.07 -21.86
CA ASN A 338 -8.77 8.36 -20.46
C ASN A 338 -7.28 8.00 -20.20
N LYS A 339 -6.50 8.99 -19.79
CA LYS A 339 -5.06 8.84 -19.47
C LYS A 339 -4.76 9.55 -18.16
N TYR A 340 -3.81 8.99 -17.43
CA TYR A 340 -3.31 9.56 -16.20
C TYR A 340 -1.80 9.38 -16.10
N HIS A 341 -1.10 10.44 -15.78
CA HIS A 341 0.34 10.45 -15.55
C HIS A 341 0.63 11.15 -14.23
N ARG A 342 1.51 10.58 -13.43
CA ARG A 342 2.00 11.21 -12.21
C ARG A 342 3.48 10.95 -12.04
N TYR A 343 4.22 12.00 -11.74
CA TYR A 343 5.65 11.96 -11.48
C TYR A 343 5.91 12.60 -10.13
N ASN A 344 6.56 11.87 -9.25
CA ASN A 344 6.90 12.32 -7.91
C ASN A 344 8.42 12.27 -7.72
N ALA A 345 8.95 13.26 -7.03
CA ALA A 345 10.30 13.24 -6.48
C ALA A 345 10.25 13.74 -5.04
N SER A 346 10.87 13.04 -4.12
CA SER A 346 10.86 13.36 -2.69
C SER A 346 12.27 13.23 -2.12
N ILE A 347 12.64 14.17 -1.28
CA ILE A 347 13.87 14.11 -0.48
C ILE A 347 13.54 14.47 0.95
N ARG A 348 14.07 13.71 1.91
CA ARG A 348 13.95 13.98 3.33
C ARG A 348 15.29 13.79 4.01
N ASN A 349 15.67 14.76 4.83
CA ASN A 349 16.85 14.67 5.67
C ASN A 349 16.49 14.90 7.13
N THR A 350 16.96 14.00 7.97
CA THR A 350 16.82 14.11 9.43
C THR A 350 18.20 14.24 10.04
N SER A 351 18.48 15.35 10.71
CA SER A 351 19.77 15.65 11.33
C SER A 351 19.61 15.90 12.82
N LYS A 352 20.50 15.33 13.61
CA LYS A 352 20.54 15.49 15.06
C LYS A 352 21.76 16.30 15.48
N PHE A 353 21.53 17.28 16.31
CA PHE A 353 22.53 18.23 16.80
C PHE A 353 22.54 18.29 18.34
N LEU A 354 23.54 18.89 18.92
CA LEU A 354 23.67 19.17 20.36
C LEU A 354 23.48 17.92 21.23
N ASN A 355 24.16 16.81 20.89
CA ASN A 355 24.01 15.53 21.59
C ASN A 355 22.55 15.05 21.64
N ASP A 356 21.91 15.02 20.48
CA ASP A 356 20.53 14.57 20.25
C ASP A 356 19.43 15.44 20.88
N LYS A 357 19.80 16.63 21.43
CA LYS A 357 18.83 17.58 22.01
C LYS A 357 18.05 18.36 20.97
N LEU A 358 18.58 18.49 19.75
CA LEU A 358 17.93 19.16 18.63
C LEU A 358 17.87 18.22 17.43
N THR A 359 16.65 17.94 16.95
CA THR A 359 16.43 17.19 15.71
C THR A 359 15.81 18.10 14.67
N LEU A 360 16.47 18.22 13.54
CA LEU A 360 15.96 18.91 12.35
C LEU A 360 15.51 17.86 11.32
N ASP A 361 14.24 17.89 10.94
CA ASP A 361 13.63 17.01 9.93
C ASP A 361 13.08 17.89 8.81
N VAL A 362 13.71 17.84 7.66
CA VAL A 362 13.36 18.65 6.49
C VAL A 362 12.99 17.73 5.32
N SER A 363 11.85 18.00 4.70
CA SER A 363 11.41 17.28 3.52
C SER A 363 11.00 18.25 2.42
N ALA A 364 11.29 17.87 1.17
CA ALA A 364 10.83 18.55 -0.02
C ALA A 364 10.22 17.51 -0.97
N ASN A 365 9.03 17.83 -1.49
CA ASN A 365 8.31 16.95 -2.41
C ASN A 365 7.95 17.75 -3.67
N TYR A 366 8.26 17.19 -4.82
CA TYR A 366 7.80 17.67 -6.10
C TYR A 366 6.85 16.67 -6.71
N ILE A 367 5.67 17.13 -7.11
CA ILE A 367 4.62 16.30 -7.68
C ILE A 367 4.09 17.00 -8.92
N ARG A 368 4.01 16.25 -10.00
CA ARG A 368 3.33 16.65 -11.22
C ARG A 368 2.39 15.55 -11.65
N ASP A 369 1.12 15.85 -11.70
CA ASP A 369 0.08 14.98 -12.22
C ASP A 369 -0.60 15.60 -13.43
N TYR A 370 -1.07 14.72 -14.29
CA TYR A 370 -1.79 15.09 -15.49
C TYR A 370 -2.87 14.04 -15.76
N ALA A 371 -4.11 14.49 -15.77
CA ALA A 371 -5.27 13.65 -16.08
C ALA A 371 -5.95 14.16 -17.34
N ASN A 372 -6.10 13.29 -18.32
CA ASN A 372 -6.78 13.60 -19.57
C ASN A 372 -8.07 12.80 -19.67
N ASN A 373 -9.13 13.47 -20.15
CA ASN A 373 -10.45 12.89 -20.38
C ASN A 373 -11.00 12.12 -19.17
N MET A 374 -10.97 12.77 -18.01
CA MET A 374 -11.66 12.30 -16.83
C MET A 374 -13.15 12.19 -17.12
N ILE A 375 -13.72 11.06 -16.71
CA ILE A 375 -15.13 10.76 -16.97
C ILE A 375 -15.98 11.58 -16.01
N SER A 376 -16.98 12.30 -16.56
CA SER A 376 -17.99 12.97 -15.74
C SER A 376 -18.85 11.93 -15.03
N TYR A 377 -19.20 12.18 -13.77
CA TYR A 377 -20.26 11.45 -13.09
C TYR A 377 -21.60 12.16 -13.30
N GLY A 378 -22.68 11.41 -13.19
CA GLY A 378 -24.01 11.90 -13.54
C GLY A 378 -24.44 11.47 -14.94
N ALA A 379 -25.57 11.99 -15.37
CA ALA A 379 -26.18 11.58 -16.64
C ALA A 379 -25.61 12.35 -17.83
N TYR A 380 -25.25 13.63 -17.64
CA TYR A 380 -24.78 14.50 -18.72
C TYR A 380 -23.27 14.32 -18.98
N PHE A 381 -22.90 14.39 -20.26
CA PHE A 381 -21.50 14.31 -20.71
C PHE A 381 -20.75 13.07 -20.22
N ASN A 382 -21.49 12.02 -19.89
CA ASN A 382 -20.91 10.75 -19.47
C ASN A 382 -20.96 9.74 -20.62
N PRO A 383 -19.83 9.44 -21.25
CA PRO A 383 -19.79 8.54 -22.41
C PRO A 383 -20.21 7.11 -22.08
N ILE A 384 -20.10 6.71 -20.81
CA ILE A 384 -20.56 5.39 -20.35
C ILE A 384 -22.08 5.29 -20.46
N VAL A 385 -22.81 6.32 -20.02
CA VAL A 385 -24.27 6.35 -20.13
C VAL A 385 -24.70 6.23 -21.58
N GLY A 386 -24.05 6.99 -22.48
CA GLY A 386 -24.28 6.89 -23.90
C GLY A 386 -24.04 5.50 -24.47
N ALA A 387 -22.95 4.84 -24.08
CA ALA A 387 -22.65 3.48 -24.52
C ALA A 387 -23.68 2.46 -24.03
N TYR A 388 -24.22 2.62 -22.81
CA TYR A 388 -25.25 1.74 -22.28
C TYR A 388 -26.62 1.95 -22.95
N LEU A 389 -26.96 3.18 -23.23
CA LEU A 389 -28.25 3.57 -23.85
C LEU A 389 -28.19 3.54 -25.38
N TYR A 390 -27.08 3.13 -25.98
CA TYR A 390 -26.91 3.17 -27.42
C TYR A 390 -28.02 2.39 -28.15
N PRO A 391 -28.69 3.00 -29.19
CA PRO A 391 -29.80 2.40 -29.89
C PRO A 391 -29.40 1.14 -30.65
N ARG A 392 -30.18 0.08 -30.55
CA ARG A 392 -29.85 -1.22 -31.14
C ARG A 392 -30.02 -1.29 -32.66
N GLY A 393 -30.72 -0.35 -33.25
CA GLY A 393 -30.85 -0.26 -34.73
C GLY A 393 -29.70 0.49 -35.40
N GLU A 394 -28.78 1.06 -34.64
CA GLU A 394 -27.71 1.92 -35.14
C GLU A 394 -26.36 1.21 -35.18
N ASN A 395 -25.44 1.73 -35.98
CA ASN A 395 -24.08 1.21 -36.12
C ASN A 395 -23.12 1.96 -35.14
N PHE A 396 -22.72 1.30 -34.07
CA PHE A 396 -21.83 1.88 -33.07
C PHE A 396 -20.43 2.23 -33.63
N ASP A 397 -19.96 1.56 -34.66
CA ASP A 397 -18.63 1.85 -35.21
C ASP A 397 -18.53 3.25 -35.83
N GLN A 398 -19.65 3.80 -36.28
CA GLN A 398 -19.69 5.19 -36.77
C GLN A 398 -19.42 6.23 -35.69
N GLU A 399 -19.70 5.91 -34.42
CA GLU A 399 -19.45 6.80 -33.30
C GLU A 399 -17.95 6.93 -32.96
N LYS A 400 -17.09 6.13 -33.54
CA LYS A 400 -15.65 6.25 -33.45
C LYS A 400 -15.09 7.47 -34.19
N TYR A 401 -15.86 7.99 -35.13
CA TYR A 401 -15.50 9.18 -35.89
C TYR A 401 -16.08 10.41 -35.20
N PHE A 402 -15.23 11.37 -34.89
CA PHE A 402 -15.60 12.60 -34.17
C PHE A 402 -16.01 13.72 -35.15
N GLU A 403 -15.68 13.59 -36.43
CA GLU A 403 -16.00 14.52 -37.50
C GLU A 403 -16.41 13.80 -38.78
N ARG A 404 -17.23 14.46 -39.56
CA ARG A 404 -17.61 14.04 -40.92
C ARG A 404 -17.46 15.19 -41.87
N TYR A 405 -17.14 14.92 -43.12
CA TYR A 405 -17.14 15.92 -44.18
C TYR A 405 -18.59 16.29 -44.53
N ASP A 406 -18.90 17.57 -44.49
CA ASP A 406 -20.19 18.10 -44.94
C ASP A 406 -19.99 18.72 -46.32
N ALA A 407 -20.67 18.11 -47.32
CA ALA A 407 -20.51 18.52 -48.71
C ALA A 407 -21.16 19.86 -49.00
N GLU A 408 -22.19 20.25 -48.25
CA GLU A 408 -22.85 21.54 -48.43
C GLU A 408 -22.02 22.69 -47.84
N LEU A 409 -21.36 22.43 -46.73
CA LEU A 409 -20.50 23.41 -46.05
C LEU A 409 -19.06 23.41 -46.57
N GLY A 410 -18.62 22.36 -47.26
CA GLY A 410 -17.31 22.24 -47.85
C GLY A 410 -16.17 22.00 -46.81
N TYR A 411 -16.50 21.65 -45.58
CA TYR A 411 -15.51 21.36 -44.50
C TYR A 411 -16.01 20.27 -43.54
N ASN A 412 -15.12 19.78 -42.68
CA ASN A 412 -15.46 18.79 -41.67
C ASN A 412 -16.23 19.43 -40.52
N VAL A 413 -17.42 18.90 -40.24
CA VAL A 413 -18.25 19.27 -39.10
C VAL A 413 -18.14 18.21 -37.99
N GLN A 414 -18.35 18.59 -36.75
CA GLN A 414 -18.41 17.64 -35.65
C GLN A 414 -19.57 16.67 -35.84
N GLN A 415 -19.26 15.39 -35.67
CA GLN A 415 -20.29 14.36 -35.69
C GLN A 415 -20.81 14.15 -34.26
N TRP A 416 -22.02 14.67 -34.02
CA TRP A 416 -22.73 14.49 -32.79
C TRP A 416 -23.95 13.60 -33.02
N LYS A 417 -24.15 12.62 -32.13
CA LYS A 417 -25.47 12.00 -32.01
C LYS A 417 -26.06 12.46 -30.68
N PRO A 418 -27.13 13.27 -30.72
CA PRO A 418 -27.81 13.65 -29.51
C PRO A 418 -28.39 12.39 -28.86
N GLY A 419 -28.04 12.15 -27.60
CA GLY A 419 -28.64 11.11 -26.78
C GLY A 419 -29.96 11.57 -26.18
N SER A 420 -30.75 10.64 -25.65
CA SER A 420 -31.90 11.02 -24.80
C SER A 420 -31.36 11.87 -23.63
N MET A 421 -32.04 12.96 -23.27
CA MET A 421 -31.64 13.94 -22.25
C MET A 421 -30.39 14.78 -22.60
N GLY A 422 -30.08 15.05 -23.87
CA GLY A 422 -28.91 15.87 -24.23
C GLY A 422 -27.57 15.19 -24.01
N MET A 423 -27.55 13.88 -23.88
CA MET A 423 -26.31 13.09 -23.80
C MET A 423 -25.75 12.91 -25.19
N GLU A 424 -24.55 13.41 -25.40
CA GLU A 424 -23.84 13.29 -26.65
C GLU A 424 -22.84 12.15 -26.57
N ILE A 425 -22.91 11.24 -27.53
CA ILE A 425 -21.92 10.18 -27.71
C ILE A 425 -21.03 10.61 -28.86
N GLY A 426 -19.79 10.93 -28.57
CA GLY A 426 -18.83 11.23 -29.61
C GLY A 426 -17.44 11.36 -29.02
N ARG A 427 -16.42 11.00 -29.78
CA ARG A 427 -15.02 11.20 -29.38
C ARG A 427 -14.58 12.67 -29.47
N ALA A 428 -15.41 13.56 -29.95
CA ALA A 428 -15.10 14.97 -30.12
C ALA A 428 -14.74 15.68 -28.80
N SER A 429 -15.36 15.28 -27.70
CA SER A 429 -15.01 15.79 -26.37
C SER A 429 -13.62 15.37 -25.87
N CYS A 430 -12.94 14.51 -26.63
CA CYS A 430 -11.71 13.85 -26.24
C CYS A 430 -10.48 14.34 -27.00
N ARG A 431 -10.60 15.36 -27.84
CA ARG A 431 -9.44 15.93 -28.55
C ARG A 431 -8.95 17.14 -27.80
N GLU A 432 -7.71 17.08 -27.31
CA GLU A 432 -6.98 18.26 -26.86
C GLU A 432 -6.73 19.21 -28.03
N ARG A 433 -6.98 20.48 -27.80
CA ARG A 433 -6.34 21.57 -28.54
C ARG A 433 -5.05 21.98 -27.84
#